data_dcb71800a00c94fa98d5ee4dfa18f6dc
#
_entry.id   dcb71800a00c94fa98d5ee4dfa18f6dc
#
_cell.length_a   1.000
_cell.length_b   1.000
_cell.length_c   1.000
_cell.angle_alpha   90.00
_cell.angle_beta   90.00
_cell.angle_gamma   90.00
#
_symmetry.space_group_name_H-M   'P 1'
#
loop_
_entity.id
_entity.type
_entity.pdbx_description
1 polymer ?
#
loop_
_entity_poly.entity_id
_entity_poly.type
_entity_poly.pdbx_seq_one_letter_code
_entity_poly.pdbx_strand_id
1 'polypeptide(L)'
;MMLKGRDLLEPMDFSIKELEDMFDLADRIIEDPAKYVHACDGKLLATLFYEPSTRTRFSFEAAMLRLGGQVIGFSEPNSSSVAKGESIADTIKTVACYADLAVMRHPKEGAPKVAAHSTEMPVINAGDGGHQHPTQTLTDLLTIRRTLNGFDNITVGCCGDLKFGRTVHSLIKALSRYKNVKFVLISPEELRIPDYVRKEILMKNGIEFEEVRSFQEALPKLDVLYMTRVQKERFFNEEDYIRLKDTYILDKSKMKLAKEKMIVLHPLPRVNEIAVEVDEDPRAMYFVQAKNGMFVRMALIMSLLGIEG
;
A
#
# COMPACT_ATOMS: atom_id res chain seq x y z
N MET A 1 19.19 -5.65 13.16
CA MET A 1 19.22 -5.42 11.69
C MET A 1 18.89 -6.65 10.89
N MET A 2 17.70 -7.22 11.09
CA MET A 2 17.30 -8.44 10.37
C MET A 2 16.95 -8.21 8.89
N LEU A 3 16.73 -6.95 8.45
CA LEU A 3 16.27 -6.64 7.08
C LEU A 3 17.37 -6.12 6.14
N LYS A 4 18.61 -5.92 6.61
CA LYS A 4 19.69 -5.40 5.76
C LYS A 4 19.91 -6.27 4.52
N GLY A 5 19.91 -5.64 3.35
CA GLY A 5 20.13 -6.30 2.07
C GLY A 5 18.97 -7.14 1.54
N ARG A 6 17.83 -7.15 2.25
CA ARG A 6 16.63 -7.87 1.78
C ARG A 6 15.79 -7.02 0.83
N ASP A 7 14.96 -7.70 0.06
CA ASP A 7 13.95 -7.09 -0.82
C ASP A 7 12.60 -6.98 -0.11
N LEU A 8 11.74 -6.09 -0.60
CA LEU A 8 10.30 -6.08 -0.31
C LEU A 8 9.52 -6.23 -1.61
N LEU A 9 9.10 -7.44 -1.94
CA LEU A 9 8.40 -7.77 -3.18
C LEU A 9 6.92 -8.05 -2.94
N GLU A 10 6.60 -8.68 -1.79
CA GLU A 10 5.24 -9.05 -1.38
C GLU A 10 4.96 -8.63 0.07
N PRO A 11 3.67 -8.49 0.45
CA PRO A 11 3.30 -8.14 1.83
C PRO A 11 3.75 -9.15 2.91
N MET A 12 4.08 -10.37 2.48
CA MET A 12 4.46 -11.47 3.37
C MET A 12 5.98 -11.67 3.51
N ASP A 13 6.80 -10.87 2.84
CA ASP A 13 8.25 -11.00 2.87
C ASP A 13 8.86 -10.75 4.24
N PHE A 14 8.17 -9.98 5.07
CA PHE A 14 8.58 -9.73 6.45
C PHE A 14 7.69 -10.47 7.44
N SER A 15 8.28 -11.02 8.48
CA SER A 15 7.57 -11.59 9.62
C SER A 15 6.80 -10.51 10.40
N ILE A 16 5.84 -10.91 11.23
CA ILE A 16 5.12 -9.97 12.11
C ILE A 16 6.11 -9.19 12.99
N LYS A 17 7.10 -9.87 13.56
CA LYS A 17 8.12 -9.23 14.41
C LYS A 17 8.92 -8.17 13.64
N GLU A 18 9.36 -8.47 12.42
CA GLU A 18 10.09 -7.53 11.58
C GLU A 18 9.23 -6.31 11.20
N LEU A 19 7.92 -6.52 10.97
CA LEU A 19 6.98 -5.43 10.73
C LEU A 19 6.82 -4.56 11.98
N GLU A 20 6.66 -5.15 13.16
CA GLU A 20 6.55 -4.39 14.41
C GLU A 20 7.81 -3.59 14.70
N ASP A 21 9.00 -4.19 14.56
CA ASP A 21 10.28 -3.49 14.73
C ASP A 21 10.40 -2.29 13.76
N MET A 22 9.94 -2.45 12.52
CA MET A 22 9.92 -1.37 11.52
C MET A 22 8.87 -0.30 11.84
N PHE A 23 7.69 -0.67 12.34
CA PHE A 23 6.67 0.29 12.76
C PHE A 23 7.11 1.05 14.01
N ASP A 24 7.80 0.41 14.95
CA ASP A 24 8.41 1.11 16.10
C ASP A 24 9.47 2.11 15.65
N LEU A 25 10.26 1.79 14.63
CA LEU A 25 11.18 2.75 14.02
C LEU A 25 10.43 3.91 13.37
N ALA A 26 9.35 3.61 12.63
CA ALA A 26 8.52 4.66 12.01
C ALA A 26 7.90 5.59 13.06
N ASP A 27 7.45 5.05 14.20
CA ASP A 27 6.92 5.84 15.31
C ASP A 27 7.99 6.76 15.92
N ARG A 28 9.20 6.25 16.16
CA ARG A 28 10.33 7.09 16.63
C ARG A 28 10.68 8.21 15.65
N ILE A 29 10.65 7.92 14.33
CA ILE A 29 10.87 8.95 13.30
C ILE A 29 9.75 10.00 13.30
N ILE A 30 8.50 9.60 13.55
CA ILE A 30 7.36 10.53 13.64
C ILE A 30 7.49 11.42 14.88
N GLU A 31 7.93 10.87 16.01
CA GLU A 31 8.10 11.60 17.28
C GLU A 31 9.24 12.62 17.23
N ASP A 32 10.38 12.24 16.64
CA ASP A 32 11.53 13.14 16.50
C ASP A 32 12.19 13.01 15.11
N PRO A 33 11.59 13.62 14.07
CA PRO A 33 12.15 13.54 12.72
C PRO A 33 13.54 14.18 12.59
N ALA A 34 13.87 15.15 13.45
CA ALA A 34 15.13 15.87 13.38
C ALA A 34 16.34 14.96 13.69
N LYS A 35 16.15 13.93 14.50
CA LYS A 35 17.17 12.94 14.82
C LYS A 35 17.65 12.15 13.59
N TYR A 36 16.83 12.04 12.56
CA TYR A 36 17.06 11.17 11.42
C TYR A 36 17.48 11.89 10.12
N VAL A 37 17.65 13.22 10.15
CA VAL A 37 17.93 14.01 8.94
C VAL A 37 19.29 13.70 8.29
N HIS A 38 20.17 12.99 8.97
CA HIS A 38 21.48 12.55 8.50
C HIS A 38 21.61 11.00 8.45
N ALA A 39 20.53 10.27 8.65
CA ALA A 39 20.57 8.80 8.74
C ALA A 39 21.04 8.13 7.45
N CYS A 40 20.74 8.73 6.29
CA CYS A 40 21.12 8.21 4.97
C CYS A 40 22.15 9.12 4.25
N ASP A 41 22.97 9.88 4.97
CA ASP A 41 24.02 10.69 4.35
C ASP A 41 24.93 9.83 3.46
N GLY A 42 25.17 10.29 2.23
CA GLY A 42 25.96 9.58 1.23
C GLY A 42 25.26 8.37 0.58
N LYS A 43 24.00 8.08 0.90
CA LYS A 43 23.20 7.02 0.29
C LYS A 43 22.38 7.52 -0.88
N LEU A 44 22.20 6.67 -1.89
CA LEU A 44 21.48 6.99 -3.11
C LEU A 44 20.33 6.00 -3.37
N LEU A 45 19.10 6.52 -3.49
CA LEU A 45 17.91 5.77 -3.86
C LEU A 45 17.65 5.91 -5.36
N ALA A 46 17.47 4.80 -6.07
CA ALA A 46 16.97 4.80 -7.43
C ALA A 46 15.43 4.63 -7.47
N THR A 47 14.72 5.56 -8.11
CA THR A 47 13.26 5.49 -8.34
C THR A 47 12.97 5.15 -9.80
N LEU A 48 12.58 3.89 -10.06
CA LEU A 48 12.38 3.33 -11.40
C LEU A 48 10.89 3.15 -11.67
N PHE A 49 10.24 4.19 -12.19
CA PHE A 49 8.80 4.22 -12.43
C PHE A 49 8.49 4.04 -13.91
N TYR A 50 8.11 2.81 -14.30
CA TYR A 50 7.71 2.43 -15.65
C TYR A 50 6.25 2.74 -15.97
N GLU A 51 5.48 3.15 -14.97
CA GLU A 51 4.12 3.68 -15.12
C GLU A 51 3.92 4.90 -14.19
N PRO A 52 3.02 5.84 -14.55
CA PRO A 52 2.81 7.04 -13.76
C PRO A 52 2.35 6.74 -12.32
N SER A 53 3.00 7.36 -11.35
CA SER A 53 2.61 7.27 -9.94
C SER A 53 3.15 8.45 -9.13
N THR A 54 2.41 9.54 -9.09
CA THR A 54 2.82 10.77 -8.39
C THR A 54 3.02 10.55 -6.89
N ARG A 55 2.01 9.98 -6.20
CA ARG A 55 2.04 9.83 -4.73
C ARG A 55 3.13 8.87 -4.26
N THR A 56 3.23 7.68 -4.86
CA THR A 56 4.21 6.68 -4.42
C THR A 56 5.62 7.17 -4.67
N ARG A 57 5.88 7.75 -5.84
CA ARG A 57 7.18 8.32 -6.18
C ARG A 57 7.56 9.43 -5.23
N PHE A 58 6.73 10.47 -5.07
CA PHE A 58 7.01 11.58 -4.16
C PHE A 58 7.20 11.13 -2.72
N SER A 59 6.45 10.12 -2.27
CA SER A 59 6.58 9.61 -0.91
C SER A 59 7.94 8.93 -0.68
N PHE A 60 8.46 8.15 -1.64
CA PHE A 60 9.80 7.55 -1.54
C PHE A 60 10.91 8.59 -1.67
N GLU A 61 10.78 9.51 -2.63
CA GLU A 61 11.76 10.60 -2.82
C GLU A 61 11.82 11.49 -1.58
N ALA A 62 10.65 11.90 -1.05
CA ALA A 62 10.59 12.68 0.19
C ALA A 62 11.15 11.91 1.39
N ALA A 63 10.89 10.60 1.50
CA ALA A 63 11.43 9.76 2.57
C ALA A 63 12.96 9.76 2.55
N MET A 64 13.55 9.50 1.39
CA MET A 64 15.01 9.47 1.25
C MET A 64 15.66 10.83 1.49
N LEU A 65 15.10 11.91 0.93
CA LEU A 65 15.61 13.27 1.11
C LEU A 65 15.52 13.74 2.57
N ARG A 66 14.44 13.37 3.28
CA ARG A 66 14.30 13.69 4.72
C ARG A 66 15.26 12.91 5.63
N LEU A 67 15.80 11.81 5.13
CA LEU A 67 16.86 11.04 5.81
C LEU A 67 18.27 11.54 5.46
N GLY A 68 18.42 12.61 4.67
CA GLY A 68 19.73 13.15 4.23
C GLY A 68 20.32 12.46 3.00
N GLY A 69 19.63 11.46 2.45
CA GLY A 69 20.10 10.77 1.25
C GLY A 69 19.75 11.51 -0.05
N GLN A 70 20.11 10.93 -1.18
CA GLN A 70 19.90 11.48 -2.51
C GLN A 70 19.04 10.56 -3.36
N VAL A 71 18.49 11.08 -4.46
CA VAL A 71 17.58 10.33 -5.35
C VAL A 71 18.00 10.51 -6.80
N ILE A 72 18.02 9.40 -7.53
CA ILE A 72 18.09 9.39 -9.00
C ILE A 72 16.93 8.55 -9.55
N GLY A 73 16.58 8.69 -10.81
CA GLY A 73 15.59 7.81 -11.42
C GLY A 73 14.84 8.44 -12.59
N PHE A 74 13.80 7.73 -13.03
CA PHE A 74 12.91 8.16 -14.10
C PHE A 74 11.44 7.91 -13.74
N SER A 75 10.54 8.65 -14.38
CA SER A 75 9.08 8.55 -14.18
C SER A 75 8.34 8.00 -15.40
N GLU A 76 9.04 7.85 -16.51
CA GLU A 76 8.51 7.33 -17.77
C GLU A 76 9.54 6.48 -18.48
N PRO A 77 9.17 5.28 -18.99
CA PRO A 77 10.11 4.39 -19.67
C PRO A 77 10.73 5.03 -20.92
N ASN A 78 9.98 5.90 -21.62
CA ASN A 78 10.44 6.59 -22.83
C ASN A 78 11.59 7.58 -22.60
N SER A 79 11.83 8.01 -21.37
CA SER A 79 12.95 8.88 -20.99
C SER A 79 14.23 8.10 -20.62
N SER A 80 14.22 6.77 -20.75
CA SER A 80 15.31 5.89 -20.36
C SER A 80 15.75 4.94 -21.48
N SER A 81 16.83 4.16 -21.27
CA SER A 81 17.30 3.14 -22.20
C SER A 81 16.29 2.02 -22.47
N VAL A 82 15.24 1.90 -21.65
CA VAL A 82 14.09 1.01 -21.86
C VAL A 82 13.43 1.26 -23.22
N ALA A 83 13.37 2.53 -23.66
CA ALA A 83 12.87 2.90 -24.99
C ALA A 83 13.66 2.27 -26.15
N LYS A 84 14.91 1.84 -25.88
CA LYS A 84 15.79 1.15 -26.85
C LYS A 84 15.70 -0.38 -26.73
N GLY A 85 14.83 -0.90 -25.86
CA GLY A 85 14.66 -2.35 -25.64
C GLY A 85 15.55 -2.96 -24.55
N GLU A 86 16.12 -2.13 -23.65
CA GLU A 86 16.90 -2.63 -22.52
C GLU A 86 16.05 -3.50 -21.59
N SER A 87 16.59 -4.65 -21.17
CA SER A 87 15.89 -5.56 -20.28
C SER A 87 15.84 -5.04 -18.84
N ILE A 88 14.87 -5.49 -18.04
CA ILE A 88 14.79 -5.17 -16.60
C ILE A 88 16.07 -5.60 -15.88
N ALA A 89 16.62 -6.77 -16.25
CA ALA A 89 17.84 -7.32 -15.65
C ALA A 89 19.07 -6.43 -15.94
N ASP A 90 19.19 -5.91 -17.15
CA ASP A 90 20.32 -5.03 -17.50
C ASP A 90 20.15 -3.64 -16.88
N THR A 91 18.92 -3.11 -16.89
CA THR A 91 18.62 -1.84 -16.22
C THR A 91 18.98 -1.89 -14.73
N ILE A 92 18.55 -2.94 -14.01
CA ILE A 92 18.81 -3.00 -12.55
C ILE A 92 20.29 -3.23 -12.24
N LYS A 93 21.01 -4.04 -13.02
CA LYS A 93 22.46 -4.22 -12.87
C LYS A 93 23.23 -2.91 -13.09
N THR A 94 22.81 -2.13 -14.08
CA THR A 94 23.39 -0.81 -14.35
C THR A 94 23.11 0.15 -13.20
N VAL A 95 21.86 0.19 -12.71
CA VAL A 95 21.47 1.03 -11.58
C VAL A 95 22.21 0.66 -10.31
N ALA A 96 22.45 -0.63 -10.07
CA ALA A 96 23.22 -1.12 -8.92
C ALA A 96 24.70 -0.67 -8.91
N CYS A 97 25.23 -0.22 -10.07
CA CYS A 97 26.56 0.40 -10.10
C CYS A 97 26.56 1.81 -9.48
N TYR A 98 25.40 2.43 -9.29
CA TYR A 98 25.28 3.82 -8.88
C TYR A 98 24.52 3.99 -7.55
N ALA A 99 23.49 3.17 -7.30
CA ALA A 99 22.58 3.33 -6.16
C ALA A 99 22.77 2.24 -5.10
N ASP A 100 22.37 2.55 -3.86
CA ASP A 100 22.38 1.62 -2.72
C ASP A 100 21.07 0.85 -2.57
N LEU A 101 19.97 1.35 -3.15
CA LEU A 101 18.62 0.81 -3.03
C LEU A 101 17.79 1.21 -4.24
N ALA A 102 16.91 0.33 -4.74
CA ALA A 102 15.98 0.64 -5.81
C ALA A 102 14.51 0.49 -5.39
N VAL A 103 13.67 1.41 -5.85
CA VAL A 103 12.22 1.32 -5.81
C VAL A 103 11.71 1.18 -7.23
N MET A 104 11.04 0.08 -7.54
CA MET A 104 10.51 -0.20 -8.87
C MET A 104 9.00 -0.24 -8.89
N ARG A 105 8.40 0.50 -9.82
CA ARG A 105 6.99 0.37 -10.20
C ARG A 105 6.88 0.01 -11.66
N HIS A 106 6.14 -1.06 -11.98
CA HIS A 106 6.11 -1.61 -13.33
C HIS A 106 4.71 -2.09 -13.72
N PRO A 107 4.27 -1.93 -15.00
CA PRO A 107 2.96 -2.42 -15.45
C PRO A 107 2.89 -3.95 -15.55
N LYS A 108 4.02 -4.65 -15.72
CA LYS A 108 4.07 -6.11 -15.80
C LYS A 108 4.23 -6.72 -14.41
N GLU A 109 3.39 -7.69 -14.10
CA GLU A 109 3.46 -8.49 -12.88
C GLU A 109 4.79 -9.25 -12.79
N GLY A 110 5.38 -9.31 -11.61
CA GLY A 110 6.65 -9.97 -11.35
C GLY A 110 7.92 -9.22 -11.82
N ALA A 111 7.79 -8.06 -12.46
CA ALA A 111 8.95 -7.28 -12.90
C ALA A 111 9.93 -6.91 -11.76
N PRO A 112 9.46 -6.45 -10.57
CA PRO A 112 10.35 -6.21 -9.43
C PRO A 112 11.05 -7.49 -8.95
N LYS A 113 10.42 -8.65 -9.08
CA LYS A 113 11.03 -9.94 -8.73
C LYS A 113 12.17 -10.30 -9.68
N VAL A 114 12.00 -10.06 -10.98
CA VAL A 114 13.08 -10.20 -11.97
C VAL A 114 14.26 -9.26 -11.65
N ALA A 115 13.95 -8.01 -11.27
CA ALA A 115 14.98 -7.06 -10.85
C ALA A 115 15.74 -7.57 -9.62
N ALA A 116 15.04 -7.96 -8.55
CA ALA A 116 15.64 -8.47 -7.32
C ALA A 116 16.55 -9.69 -7.54
N HIS A 117 16.16 -10.63 -8.43
CA HIS A 117 17.01 -11.78 -8.78
C HIS A 117 18.23 -11.43 -9.64
N SER A 118 18.32 -10.22 -10.14
CA SER A 118 19.40 -9.78 -11.04
C SER A 118 20.45 -8.91 -10.36
N THR A 119 20.31 -8.63 -9.07
CA THR A 119 21.23 -7.77 -8.30
C THR A 119 21.25 -8.15 -6.83
N GLU A 120 22.33 -7.81 -6.12
CA GLU A 120 22.43 -7.88 -4.65
C GLU A 120 21.92 -6.58 -3.97
N MET A 121 21.65 -5.53 -4.75
CA MET A 121 21.09 -4.28 -4.26
C MET A 121 19.63 -4.50 -3.86
N PRO A 122 19.18 -4.07 -2.66
CA PRO A 122 17.79 -4.21 -2.25
C PRO A 122 16.81 -3.59 -3.25
N VAL A 123 15.73 -4.30 -3.57
CA VAL A 123 14.65 -3.85 -4.46
C VAL A 123 13.32 -3.78 -3.70
N ILE A 124 12.65 -2.65 -3.82
CA ILE A 124 11.30 -2.43 -3.28
C ILE A 124 10.28 -2.42 -4.41
N ASN A 125 9.28 -3.30 -4.33
CA ASN A 125 8.12 -3.27 -5.21
C ASN A 125 7.16 -2.13 -4.82
N ALA A 126 7.07 -1.10 -5.65
CA ALA A 126 6.15 0.03 -5.52
C ALA A 126 4.85 -0.16 -6.31
N GLY A 127 4.55 -1.38 -6.70
CA GLY A 127 3.37 -1.81 -7.47
C GLY A 127 3.75 -2.44 -8.80
N ASP A 128 3.27 -3.66 -9.04
CA ASP A 128 3.49 -4.42 -10.26
C ASP A 128 2.16 -4.85 -10.88
N GLY A 129 1.72 -4.15 -11.91
CA GLY A 129 0.49 -4.44 -12.65
C GLY A 129 -0.75 -4.53 -11.75
N GLY A 130 -1.48 -5.62 -11.83
CA GLY A 130 -2.63 -5.96 -10.98
C GLY A 130 -2.28 -6.78 -9.74
N HIS A 131 -1.02 -7.18 -9.57
CA HIS A 131 -0.60 -8.21 -8.64
C HIS A 131 -0.44 -7.70 -7.19
N GLN A 132 0.59 -6.91 -6.88
CA GLN A 132 0.92 -6.52 -5.50
C GLN A 132 1.23 -5.03 -5.35
N HIS A 133 1.05 -4.51 -4.13
CA HIS A 133 1.53 -3.19 -3.73
C HIS A 133 1.97 -3.20 -2.26
N PRO A 134 3.08 -3.89 -1.92
CA PRO A 134 3.45 -4.14 -0.52
C PRO A 134 3.67 -2.86 0.28
N THR A 135 4.19 -1.80 -0.33
CA THR A 135 4.43 -0.54 0.39
C THR A 135 3.14 0.24 0.69
N GLN A 136 2.04 0.01 -0.05
CA GLN A 136 0.72 0.51 0.35
C GLN A 136 0.23 -0.26 1.58
N THR A 137 0.41 -1.57 1.60
CA THR A 137 0.07 -2.40 2.77
C THR A 137 0.79 -1.92 4.03
N LEU A 138 2.08 -1.59 3.97
CA LEU A 138 2.81 -1.01 5.11
C LEU A 138 2.20 0.32 5.57
N THR A 139 1.80 1.16 4.62
CA THR A 139 1.13 2.43 4.90
C THR A 139 -0.19 2.23 5.65
N ASP A 140 -0.99 1.27 5.17
CA ASP A 140 -2.30 0.92 5.74
C ASP A 140 -2.12 0.35 7.15
N LEU A 141 -1.20 -0.60 7.31
CA LEU A 141 -0.91 -1.23 8.61
C LEU A 141 -0.40 -0.22 9.63
N LEU A 142 0.57 0.64 9.30
CA LEU A 142 1.04 1.65 10.25
C LEU A 142 -0.09 2.57 10.70
N THR A 143 -1.00 2.94 9.78
CA THR A 143 -2.13 3.81 10.12
C THR A 143 -3.13 3.12 11.04
N ILE A 144 -3.49 1.86 10.76
CA ILE A 144 -4.36 1.05 11.61
C ILE A 144 -3.74 0.90 13.00
N ARG A 145 -2.47 0.47 13.08
CA ARG A 145 -1.75 0.27 14.34
C ARG A 145 -1.73 1.53 15.21
N ARG A 146 -1.39 2.66 14.64
CA ARG A 146 -1.31 3.94 15.36
C ARG A 146 -2.67 4.44 15.84
N THR A 147 -3.73 4.18 15.10
CA THR A 147 -5.07 4.70 15.42
C THR A 147 -5.86 3.77 16.34
N LEU A 148 -5.73 2.46 16.16
CA LEU A 148 -6.47 1.45 16.92
C LEU A 148 -5.63 0.73 17.98
N ASN A 149 -4.36 1.09 18.16
CA ASN A 149 -3.40 0.46 19.07
C ASN A 149 -3.18 -1.04 18.83
N GLY A 150 -3.16 -1.46 17.57
CA GLY A 150 -2.90 -2.83 17.16
C GLY A 150 -3.80 -3.32 16.05
N PHE A 151 -3.79 -4.64 15.84
CA PHE A 151 -4.51 -5.30 14.75
C PHE A 151 -5.47 -6.39 15.22
N ASP A 152 -5.38 -6.80 16.46
CA ASP A 152 -6.18 -7.89 17.00
C ASP A 152 -7.62 -7.46 17.31
N ASN A 153 -8.58 -8.37 17.08
CA ASN A 153 -10.00 -8.17 17.40
C ASN A 153 -10.67 -7.01 16.63
N ILE A 154 -10.25 -6.74 15.42
CA ILE A 154 -10.83 -5.69 14.57
C ILE A 154 -11.68 -6.25 13.44
N THR A 155 -12.70 -5.52 13.05
CA THR A 155 -13.52 -5.80 11.88
C THR A 155 -13.20 -4.81 10.76
N VAL A 156 -12.68 -5.32 9.64
CA VAL A 156 -12.24 -4.53 8.49
C VAL A 156 -13.22 -4.65 7.34
N GLY A 157 -13.88 -3.56 7.01
CA GLY A 157 -14.73 -3.45 5.82
C GLY A 157 -13.90 -3.04 4.60
N CYS A 158 -13.91 -3.86 3.55
CA CYS A 158 -13.35 -3.50 2.25
C CYS A 158 -14.49 -3.17 1.31
N CYS A 159 -14.53 -1.95 0.77
CA CYS A 159 -15.67 -1.47 -0.01
C CYS A 159 -15.27 -0.96 -1.40
N GLY A 160 -16.00 -1.38 -2.42
CA GLY A 160 -15.86 -0.91 -3.81
C GLY A 160 -15.43 -1.99 -4.78
N ASP A 161 -14.32 -1.76 -5.48
CA ASP A 161 -13.76 -2.73 -6.44
C ASP A 161 -12.86 -3.73 -5.71
N LEU A 162 -13.44 -4.85 -5.28
CA LEU A 162 -12.69 -5.92 -4.62
C LEU A 162 -12.10 -6.92 -5.62
N LYS A 163 -12.58 -6.91 -6.87
CA LYS A 163 -12.11 -7.84 -7.92
C LYS A 163 -10.71 -7.48 -8.42
N PHE A 164 -10.48 -6.20 -8.72
CA PHE A 164 -9.22 -5.70 -9.27
C PHE A 164 -8.39 -4.92 -8.25
N GLY A 165 -8.91 -4.80 -7.01
CA GLY A 165 -8.31 -4.04 -5.93
C GLY A 165 -7.09 -4.69 -5.31
N ARG A 166 -5.91 -4.68 -5.99
CA ARG A 166 -4.66 -5.27 -5.47
C ARG A 166 -4.31 -4.81 -4.05
N THR A 167 -4.63 -3.56 -3.69
CA THR A 167 -4.38 -3.05 -2.33
C THR A 167 -5.26 -3.73 -1.29
N VAL A 168 -6.52 -4.04 -1.64
CA VAL A 168 -7.43 -4.84 -0.81
C VAL A 168 -6.88 -6.25 -0.61
N HIS A 169 -6.48 -6.92 -1.70
CA HIS A 169 -5.94 -8.28 -1.64
C HIS A 169 -4.69 -8.35 -0.75
N SER A 170 -3.78 -7.39 -0.91
CA SER A 170 -2.56 -7.28 -0.12
C SER A 170 -2.87 -6.99 1.35
N LEU A 171 -3.83 -6.12 1.64
CA LEU A 171 -4.25 -5.78 3.02
C LEU A 171 -4.90 -6.98 3.71
N ILE A 172 -5.83 -7.68 3.03
CA ILE A 172 -6.45 -8.91 3.55
C ILE A 172 -5.37 -9.94 3.88
N LYS A 173 -4.44 -10.19 2.95
CA LYS A 173 -3.33 -11.14 3.14
C LYS A 173 -2.48 -10.79 4.36
N ALA A 174 -2.15 -9.52 4.54
CA ALA A 174 -1.35 -9.05 5.67
C ALA A 174 -2.08 -9.15 7.01
N LEU A 175 -3.32 -8.69 7.08
CA LEU A 175 -4.14 -8.68 8.31
C LEU A 175 -4.60 -10.08 8.72
N SER A 176 -4.72 -11.04 7.79
CA SER A 176 -5.05 -12.44 8.11
C SER A 176 -4.00 -13.14 9.00
N ARG A 177 -2.89 -12.50 9.29
CA ARG A 177 -1.82 -12.99 10.19
C ARG A 177 -2.05 -12.65 11.66
N TYR A 178 -3.02 -11.76 11.94
CA TYR A 178 -3.33 -11.27 13.29
C TYR A 178 -4.56 -11.96 13.87
N LYS A 179 -4.73 -11.89 15.20
CA LYS A 179 -5.78 -12.66 15.91
C LYS A 179 -7.15 -12.00 15.78
N ASN A 180 -8.17 -12.84 15.51
CA ASN A 180 -9.57 -12.43 15.50
C ASN A 180 -9.86 -11.23 14.58
N VAL A 181 -9.14 -11.08 13.49
CA VAL A 181 -9.47 -10.12 12.43
C VAL A 181 -10.63 -10.69 11.63
N LYS A 182 -11.68 -9.87 11.43
CA LYS A 182 -12.85 -10.20 10.62
C LYS A 182 -12.93 -9.28 9.41
N PHE A 183 -13.44 -9.80 8.30
CA PHE A 183 -13.63 -8.99 7.10
C PHE A 183 -15.11 -8.89 6.71
N VAL A 184 -15.52 -7.68 6.34
CA VAL A 184 -16.81 -7.42 5.69
C VAL A 184 -16.50 -6.93 4.28
N LEU A 185 -16.82 -7.75 3.28
CA LEU A 185 -16.51 -7.52 1.87
C LEU A 185 -17.74 -6.90 1.20
N ILE A 186 -17.65 -5.60 0.91
CA ILE A 186 -18.78 -4.77 0.46
C ILE A 186 -18.58 -4.46 -1.02
N SER A 187 -19.31 -5.17 -1.90
CA SER A 187 -19.18 -4.97 -3.34
C SER A 187 -20.44 -5.40 -4.10
N PRO A 188 -20.67 -4.88 -5.32
CA PRO A 188 -21.62 -5.51 -6.22
C PRO A 188 -21.08 -6.87 -6.69
N GLU A 189 -21.97 -7.74 -7.18
CA GLU A 189 -21.62 -9.11 -7.56
C GLU A 189 -20.47 -9.17 -8.58
N GLU A 190 -20.46 -8.23 -9.53
CA GLU A 190 -19.49 -8.17 -10.61
C GLU A 190 -18.06 -7.80 -10.14
N LEU A 191 -17.97 -7.13 -8.98
CA LEU A 191 -16.71 -6.64 -8.37
C LEU A 191 -16.36 -7.36 -7.07
N ARG A 192 -16.97 -8.52 -6.81
CA ARG A 192 -16.69 -9.33 -5.62
C ARG A 192 -15.24 -9.79 -5.56
N ILE A 193 -14.81 -10.14 -4.37
CA ILE A 193 -13.46 -10.64 -4.11
C ILE A 193 -13.17 -11.90 -4.95
N PRO A 194 -11.99 -12.04 -5.58
CA PRO A 194 -11.63 -13.21 -6.34
C PRO A 194 -11.54 -14.49 -5.50
N ASP A 195 -11.84 -15.62 -6.15
CA ASP A 195 -11.82 -16.93 -5.48
C ASP A 195 -10.47 -17.27 -4.83
N TYR A 196 -9.36 -16.84 -5.38
CA TYR A 196 -8.06 -17.13 -4.78
C TYR A 196 -7.88 -16.42 -3.41
N VAL A 197 -8.38 -15.18 -3.25
CA VAL A 197 -8.36 -14.49 -1.95
C VAL A 197 -9.33 -15.17 -1.00
N ARG A 198 -10.55 -15.45 -1.47
CA ARG A 198 -11.61 -16.07 -0.67
C ARG A 198 -11.20 -17.46 -0.18
N LYS A 199 -10.75 -18.34 -1.09
CA LYS A 199 -10.45 -19.74 -0.78
C LYS A 199 -9.07 -19.92 -0.14
N GLU A 200 -8.01 -19.34 -0.77
CA GLU A 200 -6.62 -19.62 -0.37
C GLU A 200 -6.13 -18.74 0.80
N ILE A 201 -6.78 -17.57 1.03
CA ILE A 201 -6.39 -16.68 2.13
C ILE A 201 -7.42 -16.76 3.25
N LEU A 202 -8.69 -16.43 3.00
CA LEU A 202 -9.68 -16.34 4.08
C LEU A 202 -10.11 -17.71 4.58
N MET A 203 -10.67 -18.57 3.72
CA MET A 203 -11.19 -19.87 4.14
C MET A 203 -10.10 -20.81 4.64
N LYS A 204 -8.98 -20.92 3.93
CA LYS A 204 -7.88 -21.82 4.28
C LYS A 204 -7.25 -21.50 5.63
N ASN A 205 -7.21 -20.22 6.02
CA ASN A 205 -6.69 -19.77 7.31
C ASN A 205 -7.77 -19.65 8.40
N GLY A 206 -9.02 -20.04 8.13
CA GLY A 206 -10.11 -19.97 9.09
C GLY A 206 -10.49 -18.54 9.49
N ILE A 207 -10.27 -17.56 8.61
CA ILE A 207 -10.59 -16.16 8.86
C ILE A 207 -12.09 -15.94 8.67
N GLU A 208 -12.72 -15.32 9.66
CA GLU A 208 -14.15 -14.98 9.61
C GLU A 208 -14.38 -13.83 8.60
N PHE A 209 -15.31 -14.02 7.68
CA PHE A 209 -15.69 -12.99 6.73
C PHE A 209 -17.15 -13.12 6.29
N GLU A 210 -17.74 -12.01 5.87
CA GLU A 210 -19.04 -11.96 5.21
C GLU A 210 -18.95 -11.12 3.92
N GLU A 211 -19.74 -11.51 2.90
CA GLU A 211 -19.91 -10.75 1.66
C GLU A 211 -21.27 -10.08 1.69
N VAL A 212 -21.30 -8.75 1.59
CA VAL A 212 -22.52 -7.96 1.67
C VAL A 212 -22.61 -6.96 0.52
N ARG A 213 -23.84 -6.58 0.16
CA ARG A 213 -24.10 -5.55 -0.86
C ARG A 213 -24.55 -4.22 -0.25
N SER A 214 -25.10 -4.27 0.97
CA SER A 214 -25.60 -3.09 1.67
C SER A 214 -24.48 -2.40 2.45
N PHE A 215 -24.13 -1.19 2.02
CA PHE A 215 -23.15 -0.36 2.71
C PHE A 215 -23.66 0.05 4.11
N GLN A 216 -24.94 0.40 4.21
CA GLN A 216 -25.55 0.80 5.47
C GLN A 216 -25.61 -0.33 6.50
N GLU A 217 -25.77 -1.58 6.03
CA GLU A 217 -25.78 -2.76 6.90
C GLU A 217 -24.38 -3.09 7.45
N ALA A 218 -23.34 -2.79 6.67
CA ALA A 218 -21.96 -3.05 7.04
C ALA A 218 -21.41 -2.05 8.07
N LEU A 219 -21.66 -0.75 7.86
CA LEU A 219 -21.02 0.34 8.59
C LEU A 219 -21.04 0.21 10.13
N PRO A 220 -22.16 -0.20 10.79
CA PRO A 220 -22.20 -0.33 12.25
C PRO A 220 -21.26 -1.40 12.82
N LYS A 221 -20.80 -2.33 11.99
CA LYS A 221 -19.94 -3.46 12.40
C LYS A 221 -18.47 -3.11 12.39
N LEU A 222 -18.06 -2.10 11.60
CA LEU A 222 -16.67 -1.87 11.21
C LEU A 222 -15.86 -1.09 12.26
N ASP A 223 -14.60 -1.44 12.39
CA ASP A 223 -13.56 -0.67 13.06
C ASP A 223 -12.67 0.06 12.04
N VAL A 224 -12.50 -0.54 10.85
CA VAL A 224 -11.82 0.06 9.71
C VAL A 224 -12.72 -0.04 8.49
N LEU A 225 -12.92 1.05 7.78
CA LEU A 225 -13.51 1.07 6.45
C LEU A 225 -12.42 1.41 5.43
N TYR A 226 -12.05 0.43 4.60
CA TYR A 226 -11.11 0.61 3.49
C TYR A 226 -11.90 0.79 2.19
N MET A 227 -11.97 2.03 1.73
CA MET A 227 -12.67 2.40 0.49
C MET A 227 -11.74 2.27 -0.71
N THR A 228 -12.28 1.81 -1.83
CA THR A 228 -11.58 1.79 -3.12
C THR A 228 -12.46 2.38 -4.22
N ARG A 229 -11.84 3.04 -5.18
CA ARG A 229 -12.56 3.48 -6.39
C ARG A 229 -12.81 2.30 -7.33
N VAL A 230 -13.86 2.40 -8.13
CA VAL A 230 -14.06 1.52 -9.28
C VAL A 230 -13.06 1.93 -10.38
N GLN A 231 -12.21 1.00 -10.82
CA GLN A 231 -11.08 1.28 -11.72
C GLN A 231 -11.52 1.24 -13.19
N LYS A 232 -11.82 2.40 -13.80
CA LYS A 232 -12.26 2.50 -15.23
C LYS A 232 -11.33 1.73 -16.18
N GLU A 233 -10.04 1.81 -15.93
CA GLU A 233 -8.98 1.19 -16.74
C GLU A 233 -8.99 -0.35 -16.75
N ARG A 234 -9.83 -0.99 -15.93
CA ARG A 234 -9.99 -2.45 -15.84
C ARG A 234 -11.26 -3.00 -16.51
N PHE A 235 -12.11 -2.12 -17.03
CA PHE A 235 -13.34 -2.52 -17.69
C PHE A 235 -13.14 -2.59 -19.21
N PHE A 236 -13.61 -3.69 -19.81
CA PHE A 236 -13.66 -3.82 -21.25
C PHE A 236 -14.84 -3.03 -21.87
N ASN A 237 -15.93 -2.86 -21.09
CA ASN A 237 -17.14 -2.16 -21.48
C ASN A 237 -17.33 -0.92 -20.62
N GLU A 238 -17.46 0.26 -21.25
CA GLU A 238 -17.69 1.53 -20.56
C GLU A 238 -19.06 1.59 -19.87
N GLU A 239 -20.08 0.91 -20.41
CA GLU A 239 -21.42 0.85 -19.82
C GLU A 239 -21.40 0.19 -18.44
N ASP A 240 -20.64 -0.89 -18.26
CA ASP A 240 -20.47 -1.56 -16.98
C ASP A 240 -19.78 -0.66 -15.96
N TYR A 241 -18.76 0.07 -16.39
CA TYR A 241 -18.12 1.07 -15.53
C TYR A 241 -19.09 2.16 -15.09
N ILE A 242 -19.86 2.75 -16.02
CA ILE A 242 -20.83 3.82 -15.72
C ILE A 242 -21.89 3.33 -14.71
N ARG A 243 -22.37 2.08 -14.86
CA ARG A 243 -23.34 1.47 -13.96
C ARG A 243 -22.80 1.26 -12.55
N LEU A 244 -21.51 0.93 -12.40
CA LEU A 244 -20.91 0.50 -11.12
C LEU A 244 -20.15 1.60 -10.39
N LYS A 245 -19.65 2.62 -11.08
CA LYS A 245 -18.77 3.66 -10.51
C LYS A 245 -19.32 4.40 -9.29
N ASP A 246 -20.64 4.57 -9.23
CA ASP A 246 -21.34 5.34 -8.19
C ASP A 246 -22.11 4.45 -7.19
N THR A 247 -21.84 3.13 -7.19
CA THR A 247 -22.56 2.17 -6.34
C THR A 247 -22.36 2.46 -4.85
N TYR A 248 -21.15 2.85 -4.46
CA TYR A 248 -20.83 3.16 -3.07
C TYR A 248 -20.19 4.54 -2.96
N ILE A 249 -20.95 5.47 -2.37
CA ILE A 249 -20.48 6.83 -2.04
C ILE A 249 -20.58 7.00 -0.54
N LEU A 250 -19.46 7.21 0.14
CA LEU A 250 -19.43 7.56 1.55
C LEU A 250 -19.68 9.06 1.71
N ASP A 251 -20.72 9.43 2.46
CA ASP A 251 -21.12 10.80 2.77
C ASP A 251 -21.34 10.98 4.29
N LYS A 252 -21.59 12.21 4.73
CA LYS A 252 -21.85 12.51 6.16
C LYS A 252 -23.05 11.74 6.73
N SER A 253 -24.06 11.41 5.93
CA SER A 253 -25.23 10.66 6.41
C SER A 253 -24.85 9.22 6.76
N LYS A 254 -24.02 8.60 5.94
CA LYS A 254 -23.51 7.24 6.17
C LYS A 254 -22.49 7.19 7.31
N MET A 255 -21.66 8.22 7.45
CA MET A 255 -20.74 8.33 8.60
C MET A 255 -21.46 8.32 9.95
N LYS A 256 -22.73 8.77 10.03
CA LYS A 256 -23.54 8.68 11.25
C LYS A 256 -23.92 7.26 11.66
N LEU A 257 -23.92 6.31 10.74
CA LEU A 257 -24.21 4.89 10.99
C LEU A 257 -23.00 4.13 11.52
N ALA A 258 -21.81 4.67 11.32
CA ALA A 258 -20.56 4.04 11.68
C ALA A 258 -20.24 4.20 13.17
N LYS A 259 -19.46 3.27 13.72
CA LYS A 259 -18.93 3.39 15.09
C LYS A 259 -18.16 4.70 15.27
N GLU A 260 -18.21 5.26 16.46
CA GLU A 260 -17.51 6.50 16.82
C GLU A 260 -16.00 6.43 16.57
N LYS A 261 -15.41 5.25 16.82
CA LYS A 261 -13.95 5.00 16.64
C LYS A 261 -13.60 4.35 15.32
N MET A 262 -14.56 4.14 14.40
CA MET A 262 -14.24 3.61 13.07
C MET A 262 -13.31 4.57 12.33
N ILE A 263 -12.32 4.04 11.63
CA ILE A 263 -11.47 4.85 10.75
C ILE A 263 -11.76 4.57 9.27
N VAL A 264 -11.65 5.61 8.45
CA VAL A 264 -11.82 5.51 7.00
C VAL A 264 -10.45 5.64 6.34
N LEU A 265 -10.06 4.61 5.59
CA LEU A 265 -8.83 4.54 4.80
C LEU A 265 -9.15 4.52 3.31
N HIS A 266 -8.21 5.00 2.51
CA HIS A 266 -8.29 5.00 1.05
C HIS A 266 -6.89 5.07 0.44
N PRO A 267 -6.51 4.21 -0.54
CA PRO A 267 -5.18 4.23 -1.13
C PRO A 267 -4.93 5.45 -2.04
N LEU A 268 -5.98 6.23 -2.33
CA LEU A 268 -5.97 7.37 -3.25
C LEU A 268 -5.48 7.02 -4.69
N PRO A 269 -5.89 7.74 -5.74
CA PRO A 269 -6.79 8.92 -5.67
C PRO A 269 -8.24 8.50 -5.46
N ARG A 270 -8.97 9.26 -4.71
CA ARG A 270 -10.45 9.19 -4.75
C ARG A 270 -10.99 10.02 -5.91
N VAL A 271 -12.15 9.65 -6.40
CA VAL A 271 -12.91 10.42 -7.40
C VAL A 271 -14.21 10.92 -6.76
N ASN A 272 -15.20 10.04 -6.60
CA ASN A 272 -16.51 10.37 -6.04
C ASN A 272 -16.97 9.38 -4.95
N GLU A 273 -16.24 8.30 -4.73
CA GLU A 273 -16.58 7.26 -3.75
C GLU A 273 -16.50 7.73 -2.29
N ILE A 274 -15.85 8.87 -2.04
CA ILE A 274 -15.90 9.58 -0.75
C ILE A 274 -16.22 11.04 -1.04
N ALA A 275 -17.35 11.52 -0.52
CA ALA A 275 -17.76 12.91 -0.66
C ALA A 275 -16.77 13.85 0.08
N VAL A 276 -16.50 15.02 -0.49
CA VAL A 276 -15.53 15.99 0.06
C VAL A 276 -15.88 16.41 1.48
N GLU A 277 -17.15 16.48 1.83
CA GLU A 277 -17.63 16.83 3.18
C GLU A 277 -17.19 15.84 4.27
N VAL A 278 -16.78 14.62 3.91
CA VAL A 278 -16.24 13.62 4.85
C VAL A 278 -14.84 13.99 5.33
N ASP A 279 -14.10 14.85 4.60
CA ASP A 279 -12.77 15.29 4.97
C ASP A 279 -12.72 16.01 6.33
N GLU A 280 -13.84 16.60 6.76
CA GLU A 280 -13.96 17.28 8.05
C GLU A 280 -14.21 16.31 9.23
N ASP A 281 -14.55 15.04 8.95
CA ASP A 281 -14.77 14.04 9.97
C ASP A 281 -13.42 13.54 10.51
N PRO A 282 -13.18 13.57 11.83
CA PRO A 282 -11.89 13.12 12.41
C PRO A 282 -11.55 11.65 12.14
N ARG A 283 -12.54 10.84 11.73
CA ARG A 283 -12.35 9.44 11.32
C ARG A 283 -11.84 9.29 9.89
N ALA A 284 -11.81 10.37 9.09
CA ALA A 284 -11.30 10.39 7.73
C ALA A 284 -9.77 10.39 7.72
N MET A 285 -9.17 9.20 7.77
CA MET A 285 -7.73 9.04 7.99
C MET A 285 -6.89 8.95 6.71
N TYR A 286 -7.46 8.99 5.51
CA TYR A 286 -6.75 8.74 4.25
C TYR A 286 -5.64 9.76 3.92
N PHE A 287 -5.69 11.00 4.41
CA PHE A 287 -4.56 11.94 4.28
C PHE A 287 -3.50 11.72 5.37
N VAL A 288 -3.91 11.35 6.57
CA VAL A 288 -2.99 10.90 7.63
C VAL A 288 -2.29 9.61 7.19
N GLN A 289 -3.03 8.68 6.58
CA GLN A 289 -2.50 7.47 5.95
C GLN A 289 -1.43 7.81 4.91
N ALA A 290 -1.67 8.77 4.02
CA ALA A 290 -0.67 9.20 3.04
C ALA A 290 0.60 9.75 3.71
N LYS A 291 0.46 10.52 4.81
CA LYS A 291 1.58 11.03 5.62
C LYS A 291 2.33 9.90 6.32
N ASN A 292 1.64 8.97 6.94
CA ASN A 292 2.21 7.76 7.56
C ASN A 292 2.98 6.93 6.53
N GLY A 293 2.50 6.91 5.28
CA GLY A 293 3.19 6.26 4.17
C GLY A 293 4.61 6.76 3.93
N MET A 294 4.86 8.06 4.10
CA MET A 294 6.22 8.60 4.02
C MET A 294 7.09 8.09 5.18
N PHE A 295 6.58 8.12 6.40
CA PHE A 295 7.35 7.70 7.58
C PHE A 295 7.66 6.20 7.59
N VAL A 296 6.71 5.34 7.19
CA VAL A 296 7.00 3.91 7.09
C VAL A 296 8.00 3.61 5.98
N ARG A 297 8.03 4.42 4.90
CA ARG A 297 9.06 4.33 3.85
C ARG A 297 10.43 4.80 4.34
N MET A 298 10.49 5.81 5.21
CA MET A 298 11.74 6.18 5.89
C MET A 298 12.28 5.00 6.71
N ALA A 299 11.44 4.40 7.56
CA ALA A 299 11.81 3.22 8.35
C ALA A 299 12.21 2.02 7.47
N LEU A 300 11.49 1.77 6.37
CA LEU A 300 11.82 0.71 5.41
C LEU A 300 13.19 0.93 4.77
N ILE A 301 13.46 2.14 4.25
CA ILE A 301 14.75 2.50 3.64
C ILE A 301 15.89 2.26 4.64
N MET A 302 15.79 2.78 5.85
CA MET A 302 16.81 2.58 6.90
C MET A 302 17.00 1.09 7.21
N SER A 303 15.92 0.34 7.37
CA SER A 303 15.97 -1.10 7.69
C SER A 303 16.68 -1.92 6.60
N LEU A 304 16.36 -1.67 5.32
CA LEU A 304 16.98 -2.37 4.19
C LEU A 304 18.44 -1.98 3.96
N LEU A 305 18.81 -0.74 4.25
CA LEU A 305 20.20 -0.28 4.24
C LEU A 305 20.99 -0.72 5.49
N GLY A 306 20.32 -1.26 6.51
CA GLY A 306 20.95 -1.68 7.76
C GLY A 306 21.39 -0.52 8.63
N ILE A 307 20.67 0.60 8.56
CA ILE A 307 20.88 1.79 9.37
C ILE A 307 20.06 1.67 10.67
N GLU A 308 20.74 1.82 11.79
CA GLU A 308 20.10 1.78 13.12
C GLU A 308 19.40 3.11 13.41
N GLY A 309 18.24 3.03 14.10
CA GLY A 309 17.45 4.18 14.52
C GLY A 309 17.71 4.64 15.95
#